data_8368476e2917e5744c9e26a3bd782fe4
#
_entry.id   8368476e2917e5744c9e26a3bd782fe4
#
_cell.length_a   1.000
_cell.length_b   1.000
_cell.length_c   1.000
_cell.angle_alpha   90.00
_cell.angle_beta   90.00
_cell.angle_gamma   90.00
#
_symmetry.space_group_name_H-M   'P 1'
#
loop_
_entity.id
_entity.type
_entity.pdbx_description
1 polymer ?
#
loop_
_entity_poly.entity_id
_entity_poly.type
_entity_poly.pdbx_seq_one_letter_code
_entity_poly.pdbx_strand_id
1 'polypeptide(L)'
;MEKVEMQVIARIKSDFSTKFGIPRQSGLVKELQATIIMEPEFRNPDMLRGLDGFSHLWLIWQFSANADKAWSPTVRPPRLGGNTRLGVFATRSTFRPNFIGLSSVKLEGLEQTKDFGTVIHVSGADLMDGTPIFDIKPYIPYGDCHPDATGGFTDTADSYLLEVDFPKELLCKLPEDKQLAAIGVLSHDPRPSYQKDSERIYGISFAGFDIRFQVKEDRLTVIEVI
;
A
#
# COMPACT_ATOMS: atom_id res chain seq x y z
N MET A 1 8.44 4.47 30.89
CA MET A 1 8.89 4.08 29.53
C MET A 1 9.11 5.38 28.76
N GLU A 2 10.30 5.57 28.22
CA GLU A 2 10.62 6.74 27.40
C GLU A 2 9.80 6.78 26.14
N LYS A 3 9.30 7.95 25.75
CA LYS A 3 8.58 8.20 24.50
C LYS A 3 9.37 9.18 23.67
N VAL A 4 9.44 8.94 22.37
CA VAL A 4 10.03 9.87 21.39
C VAL A 4 8.90 10.39 20.50
N GLU A 5 8.81 11.71 20.38
CA GLU A 5 7.87 12.36 19.48
C GLU A 5 8.44 12.40 18.07
N MET A 6 7.59 12.13 17.07
CA MET A 6 7.93 12.23 15.65
C MET A 6 7.03 13.26 14.99
N GLN A 7 7.61 14.08 14.13
CA GLN A 7 6.85 15.04 13.33
C GLN A 7 6.30 14.37 12.06
N VAL A 8 5.08 14.72 11.70
CA VAL A 8 4.53 14.38 10.38
C VAL A 8 5.06 15.41 9.39
N ILE A 9 5.88 14.96 8.44
CA ILE A 9 6.49 15.85 7.44
C ILE A 9 5.69 15.94 6.14
N ALA A 10 4.88 14.91 5.86
CA ALA A 10 4.08 14.83 4.64
C ALA A 10 2.88 13.91 4.83
N ARG A 11 1.96 13.97 3.87
CA ARG A 11 0.86 12.99 3.72
C ARG A 11 0.81 12.50 2.30
N ILE A 12 0.42 11.23 2.15
CA ILE A 12 0.19 10.66 0.83
C ILE A 12 -1.27 10.86 0.42
N LYS A 13 -1.48 11.21 -0.85
CA LYS A 13 -2.77 11.15 -1.54
C LYS A 13 -2.78 9.93 -2.42
N SER A 14 -3.69 8.99 -2.16
CA SER A 14 -3.80 7.72 -2.87
C SER A 14 -5.25 7.38 -3.21
N ASP A 15 -5.46 6.32 -4.00
CA ASP A 15 -6.78 5.87 -4.43
C ASP A 15 -7.53 5.03 -3.38
N PHE A 16 -6.94 4.79 -2.19
CA PHE A 16 -7.53 3.98 -1.13
C PHE A 16 -8.09 4.85 0.00
N SER A 17 -9.39 5.06 0.05
CA SER A 17 -10.07 5.76 1.16
C SER A 17 -10.14 4.93 2.45
N THR A 18 -9.98 3.60 2.34
CA THR A 18 -9.99 2.65 3.45
C THR A 18 -8.82 1.69 3.34
N LYS A 19 -8.47 1.00 4.44
CA LYS A 19 -7.40 -0.02 4.44
C LYS A 19 -7.75 -1.30 3.69
N PHE A 20 -9.02 -1.50 3.32
CA PHE A 20 -9.47 -2.70 2.64
C PHE A 20 -9.15 -2.59 1.14
N GLY A 21 -8.54 -3.61 0.57
CA GLY A 21 -8.10 -3.62 -0.83
C GLY A 21 -6.68 -3.10 -1.07
N ILE A 22 -6.03 -2.47 -0.08
CA ILE A 22 -4.63 -2.05 -0.21
C ILE A 22 -3.74 -3.29 -0.42
N PRO A 23 -2.82 -3.27 -1.42
CA PRO A 23 -1.85 -4.33 -1.61
C PRO A 23 -1.03 -4.59 -0.34
N ARG A 24 -0.68 -5.86 -0.09
CA ARG A 24 0.00 -6.27 1.15
C ARG A 24 1.42 -5.73 1.31
N GLN A 25 2.04 -5.31 0.22
CA GLN A 25 3.37 -4.70 0.16
C GLN A 25 3.42 -3.71 -1.00
N SER A 26 4.27 -2.70 -0.87
CA SER A 26 4.61 -1.79 -1.96
C SER A 26 5.22 -2.53 -3.16
N GLY A 27 5.01 -1.99 -4.36
CA GLY A 27 5.56 -2.50 -5.61
C GLY A 27 4.84 -3.73 -6.19
N LEU A 28 3.86 -4.32 -5.49
CA LEU A 28 3.07 -5.45 -6.03
C LEU A 28 2.18 -5.01 -7.20
N VAL A 29 1.60 -3.83 -7.12
CA VAL A 29 0.79 -3.22 -8.19
C VAL A 29 1.49 -1.92 -8.61
N LYS A 30 2.27 -2.01 -9.68
CA LYS A 30 3.13 -0.91 -10.15
C LYS A 30 2.35 0.26 -10.75
N GLU A 31 1.13 0.00 -11.18
CA GLU A 31 0.22 0.96 -11.80
C GLU A 31 -0.46 1.89 -10.78
N LEU A 32 -0.36 1.59 -9.49
CA LEU A 32 -0.89 2.45 -8.43
C LEU A 32 -0.11 3.76 -8.38
N GLN A 33 -0.75 4.86 -8.72
CA GLN A 33 -0.18 6.21 -8.64
C GLN A 33 -0.58 6.88 -7.34
N ALA A 34 0.35 7.59 -6.73
CA ALA A 34 0.09 8.38 -5.53
C ALA A 34 0.93 9.66 -5.52
N THR A 35 0.50 10.64 -4.73
CA THR A 35 1.19 11.91 -4.59
C THR A 35 1.51 12.17 -3.12
N ILE A 36 2.76 12.46 -2.82
CA ILE A 36 3.20 12.87 -1.48
C ILE A 36 3.18 14.38 -1.42
N ILE A 37 2.43 14.92 -0.46
CA ILE A 37 2.23 16.34 -0.24
C ILE A 37 2.90 16.69 1.08
N MET A 38 3.87 17.60 1.03
CA MET A 38 4.58 18.04 2.22
C MET A 38 3.66 18.90 3.12
N GLU A 39 3.77 18.72 4.42
CA GLU A 39 3.13 19.63 5.39
C GLU A 39 3.70 21.05 5.20
N PRO A 40 2.93 22.12 5.47
CA PRO A 40 3.32 23.50 5.16
C PRO A 40 4.71 23.90 5.65
N GLU A 41 5.11 23.44 6.84
CA GLU A 41 6.41 23.74 7.44
C GLU A 41 7.59 23.12 6.69
N PHE A 42 7.34 22.06 5.90
CA PHE A 42 8.35 21.28 5.16
C PHE A 42 8.31 21.52 3.63
N ARG A 43 7.64 22.58 3.15
CA ARG A 43 7.52 22.89 1.71
C ARG A 43 8.70 23.63 1.14
N ASN A 44 9.84 23.64 1.83
CA ASN A 44 11.07 24.25 1.29
C ASN A 44 11.61 23.40 0.15
N PRO A 45 11.72 23.94 -1.09
CA PRO A 45 12.17 23.18 -2.27
C PRO A 45 13.60 22.65 -2.13
N ASP A 46 14.43 23.27 -1.28
CA ASP A 46 15.78 22.81 -1.02
C ASP A 46 15.84 21.42 -0.37
N MET A 47 14.80 21.03 0.35
CA MET A 47 14.70 19.70 0.96
C MET A 47 14.59 18.58 -0.08
N LEU A 48 14.11 18.89 -1.29
CA LEU A 48 13.92 17.91 -2.37
C LEU A 48 15.02 18.00 -3.43
N ARG A 49 16.01 18.89 -3.24
CA ARG A 49 17.10 19.08 -4.21
C ARG A 49 17.90 17.80 -4.40
N GLY A 50 17.97 17.32 -5.65
CA GLY A 50 18.69 16.10 -6.03
C GLY A 50 17.91 14.80 -5.80
N LEU A 51 16.65 14.86 -5.32
CA LEU A 51 15.81 13.67 -5.14
C LEU A 51 15.48 13.02 -6.48
N ASP A 52 15.34 13.80 -7.53
CA ASP A 52 15.11 13.40 -8.92
C ASP A 52 16.21 12.52 -9.53
N GLY A 53 17.39 12.47 -8.90
CA GLY A 53 18.47 11.55 -9.26
C GLY A 53 18.24 10.10 -8.82
N PHE A 54 17.19 9.82 -8.03
CA PHE A 54 16.89 8.48 -7.50
C PHE A 54 15.66 7.89 -8.16
N SER A 55 15.67 6.58 -8.37
CA SER A 55 14.52 5.86 -8.96
C SER A 55 13.49 5.40 -7.95
N HIS A 56 13.89 5.19 -6.70
CA HIS A 56 13.03 4.69 -5.62
C HIS A 56 13.30 5.42 -4.32
N LEU A 57 12.27 5.45 -3.48
CA LEU A 57 12.28 6.07 -2.16
C LEU A 57 11.81 5.07 -1.11
N TRP A 58 12.40 5.15 0.09
CA TRP A 58 11.85 4.62 1.31
C TRP A 58 10.92 5.64 1.95
N LEU A 59 9.69 5.22 2.27
CA LEU A 59 8.75 5.98 3.09
C LEU A 59 8.68 5.35 4.48
N ILE A 60 8.89 6.16 5.52
CA ILE A 60 8.66 5.80 6.92
C ILE A 60 7.36 6.50 7.35
N TRP A 61 6.34 5.71 7.71
CA TRP A 61 4.98 6.20 7.85
C TRP A 61 4.23 5.54 9.01
N GLN A 62 3.04 6.04 9.35
CA GLN A 62 2.23 5.54 10.45
C GLN A 62 1.09 4.67 9.98
N PHE A 63 0.87 3.53 10.63
CA PHE A 63 -0.37 2.76 10.52
C PHE A 63 -1.53 3.48 11.21
N SER A 64 -1.90 4.67 10.71
CA SER A 64 -2.85 5.60 11.33
C SER A 64 -4.22 4.97 11.60
N ALA A 65 -4.71 4.11 10.70
CA ALA A 65 -5.98 3.40 10.87
C ALA A 65 -6.00 2.36 12.00
N ASN A 66 -4.86 2.11 12.66
CA ASN A 66 -4.73 1.17 13.77
C ASN A 66 -4.02 1.78 14.99
N ALA A 67 -3.69 3.06 14.98
CA ALA A 67 -2.90 3.71 16.04
C ALA A 67 -3.61 3.76 17.41
N ASP A 68 -4.95 3.62 17.43
CA ASP A 68 -5.80 3.51 18.60
C ASP A 68 -5.90 2.10 19.17
N LYS A 69 -5.35 1.09 18.50
CA LYS A 69 -5.43 -0.32 18.89
C LYS A 69 -4.26 -0.74 19.75
N ALA A 70 -4.49 -1.77 20.56
CA ALA A 70 -3.41 -2.38 21.33
C ALA A 70 -2.46 -3.16 20.39
N TRP A 71 -1.16 -3.06 20.64
CA TRP A 71 -0.17 -3.94 20.03
C TRP A 71 -0.24 -5.36 20.61
N SER A 72 0.30 -6.33 19.90
CA SER A 72 0.35 -7.71 20.35
C SER A 72 1.75 -8.29 20.15
N PRO A 73 2.30 -9.05 21.12
CA PRO A 73 3.61 -9.68 20.97
C PRO A 73 3.63 -10.76 19.87
N THR A 74 2.47 -11.33 19.58
CA THR A 74 2.31 -12.32 18.50
C THR A 74 1.12 -11.98 17.61
N VAL A 75 1.24 -12.32 16.33
CA VAL A 75 0.19 -12.13 15.33
C VAL A 75 -0.02 -13.40 14.52
N ARG A 76 -1.11 -13.47 13.77
CA ARG A 76 -1.43 -14.58 12.87
C ARG A 76 -1.33 -14.10 11.43
N PRO A 77 -0.20 -14.35 10.72
CA PRO A 77 -0.07 -13.94 9.34
C PRO A 77 -1.13 -14.62 8.47
N PRO A 78 -1.87 -13.85 7.65
CA PRO A 78 -2.89 -14.42 6.76
C PRO A 78 -2.33 -15.47 5.79
N ARG A 79 -1.10 -15.29 5.32
CA ARG A 79 -0.42 -16.24 4.41
C ARG A 79 -0.13 -17.61 5.02
N LEU A 80 -0.17 -17.74 6.35
CA LEU A 80 -0.04 -19.01 7.06
C LEU A 80 -1.41 -19.59 7.47
N GLY A 81 -2.48 -19.26 6.74
CA GLY A 81 -3.84 -19.76 7.00
C GLY A 81 -4.50 -19.19 8.25
N GLY A 82 -3.90 -18.20 8.92
CA GLY A 82 -4.45 -17.53 10.11
C GLY A 82 -4.41 -18.34 11.41
N ASN A 83 -3.88 -19.57 11.40
CA ASN A 83 -3.80 -20.44 12.58
C ASN A 83 -2.42 -20.38 13.27
N THR A 84 -1.35 -20.21 12.51
CA THR A 84 0.03 -20.13 13.02
C THR A 84 0.30 -18.76 13.62
N ARG A 85 0.81 -18.74 14.86
CA ARG A 85 1.25 -17.50 15.53
C ARG A 85 2.74 -17.29 15.31
N LEU A 86 3.11 -16.07 14.93
CA LEU A 86 4.50 -15.61 14.87
C LEU A 86 4.71 -14.40 15.77
N GLY A 87 5.95 -14.17 16.20
CA GLY A 87 6.34 -12.93 16.86
C GLY A 87 6.09 -11.73 15.94
N VAL A 88 5.60 -10.62 16.50
CA VAL A 88 5.25 -9.43 15.71
C VAL A 88 6.44 -8.90 14.89
N PHE A 89 7.68 -9.01 15.41
CA PHE A 89 8.89 -8.57 14.72
C PHE A 89 9.34 -9.51 13.59
N ALA A 90 8.85 -10.75 13.58
CA ALA A 90 9.02 -11.64 12.42
C ALA A 90 7.99 -11.39 11.31
N THR A 91 7.20 -10.32 11.40
CA THR A 91 6.14 -9.98 10.44
C THR A 91 6.15 -8.48 10.14
N ARG A 92 5.40 -8.06 9.12
CA ARG A 92 5.09 -6.65 8.83
C ARG A 92 3.68 -6.26 9.28
N SER A 93 3.17 -6.91 10.35
CA SER A 93 1.87 -6.60 10.93
C SER A 93 1.76 -5.16 11.41
N THR A 94 0.58 -4.58 11.29
CA THR A 94 0.24 -3.24 11.78
C THR A 94 0.12 -3.17 13.32
N PHE A 95 -0.01 -4.32 14.01
CA PHE A 95 -0.17 -4.39 15.47
C PHE A 95 1.19 -4.38 16.20
N ARG A 96 2.03 -3.41 15.84
CA ARG A 96 3.40 -3.19 16.36
C ARG A 96 3.40 -2.18 17.50
N PRO A 97 4.41 -2.21 18.39
CA PRO A 97 4.49 -1.22 19.48
C PRO A 97 4.48 0.24 19.05
N ASN A 98 5.13 0.58 17.93
CA ASN A 98 5.23 1.95 17.44
C ASN A 98 4.39 2.24 16.19
N PHE A 99 3.61 1.29 15.68
CA PHE A 99 2.76 1.45 14.49
C PHE A 99 3.46 2.07 13.27
N ILE A 100 4.77 1.81 13.10
CA ILE A 100 5.58 2.35 12.00
C ILE A 100 5.54 1.37 10.82
N GLY A 101 5.23 1.89 9.64
CA GLY A 101 5.33 1.24 8.34
C GLY A 101 6.59 1.66 7.59
N LEU A 102 7.04 0.80 6.68
CA LEU A 102 8.16 1.04 5.77
C LEU A 102 7.78 0.51 4.39
N SER A 103 7.82 1.39 3.38
CA SER A 103 7.48 1.04 2.00
C SER A 103 8.51 1.59 1.04
N SER A 104 8.97 0.76 0.11
CA SER A 104 9.77 1.22 -1.03
C SER A 104 8.82 1.53 -2.18
N VAL A 105 8.86 2.76 -2.69
CA VAL A 105 8.02 3.22 -3.80
C VAL A 105 8.89 3.72 -4.94
N LYS A 106 8.40 3.61 -6.18
CA LYS A 106 9.11 4.18 -7.33
C LYS A 106 8.85 5.68 -7.38
N LEU A 107 9.89 6.49 -7.58
CA LEU A 107 9.77 7.91 -7.85
C LEU A 107 9.40 8.11 -9.33
N GLU A 108 8.28 8.78 -9.57
CA GLU A 108 7.83 9.12 -10.93
C GLU A 108 8.21 10.54 -11.33
N GLY A 109 8.36 11.44 -10.35
CA GLY A 109 8.80 12.80 -10.59
C GLY A 109 8.44 13.78 -9.48
N LEU A 110 8.89 15.01 -9.67
CA LEU A 110 8.59 16.17 -8.83
C LEU A 110 7.79 17.17 -9.65
N GLU A 111 6.74 17.72 -9.06
CA GLU A 111 5.90 18.74 -9.71
C GLU A 111 5.75 19.96 -8.82
N GLN A 112 6.00 21.14 -9.38
CA GLN A 112 5.71 22.40 -8.70
C GLN A 112 4.23 22.75 -8.87
N THR A 113 3.48 22.74 -7.75
CA THR A 113 2.06 23.10 -7.73
C THR A 113 1.84 24.47 -7.10
N LYS A 114 0.70 25.09 -7.42
CA LYS A 114 0.33 26.40 -6.89
C LYS A 114 -0.02 26.34 -5.39
N ASP A 115 -0.72 25.26 -4.97
CA ASP A 115 -1.35 25.22 -3.64
C ASP A 115 -0.50 24.45 -2.61
N PHE A 116 0.31 23.50 -3.07
CA PHE A 116 1.05 22.59 -2.20
C PHE A 116 2.57 22.75 -2.28
N GLY A 117 3.09 23.68 -3.12
CA GLY A 117 4.51 23.75 -3.41
C GLY A 117 4.95 22.57 -4.28
N THR A 118 6.17 22.09 -4.07
CA THR A 118 6.66 20.90 -4.79
C THR A 118 6.06 19.64 -4.17
N VAL A 119 5.38 18.83 -4.99
CA VAL A 119 4.84 17.51 -4.62
C VAL A 119 5.71 16.42 -5.24
N ILE A 120 5.64 15.21 -4.66
CA ILE A 120 6.41 14.04 -5.13
C ILE A 120 5.41 13.02 -5.67
N HIS A 121 5.50 12.70 -6.96
CA HIS A 121 4.73 11.63 -7.59
C HIS A 121 5.44 10.30 -7.44
N VAL A 122 4.72 9.28 -6.98
CA VAL A 122 5.24 7.94 -6.76
C VAL A 122 4.30 6.88 -7.31
N SER A 123 4.84 5.70 -7.61
CA SER A 123 4.02 4.54 -7.97
C SER A 123 4.33 3.31 -7.10
N GLY A 124 3.38 2.38 -7.08
CA GLY A 124 3.46 1.16 -6.29
C GLY A 124 3.28 1.34 -4.78
N ALA A 125 2.67 2.44 -4.33
CA ALA A 125 2.43 2.69 -2.91
C ALA A 125 1.33 1.78 -2.34
N ASP A 126 1.55 1.27 -1.12
CA ASP A 126 0.64 0.44 -0.34
C ASP A 126 0.08 1.19 0.89
N LEU A 127 -0.23 2.47 0.71
CA LEU A 127 -0.68 3.37 1.77
C LEU A 127 -2.11 3.87 1.52
N MET A 128 -2.87 3.96 2.60
CA MET A 128 -4.20 4.59 2.60
C MET A 128 -4.08 6.11 2.38
N ASP A 129 -5.08 6.70 1.74
CA ASP A 129 -5.18 8.15 1.58
C ASP A 129 -5.06 8.90 2.92
N GLY A 130 -4.32 10.02 2.94
CA GLY A 130 -4.06 10.82 4.12
C GLY A 130 -3.06 10.20 5.11
N THR A 131 -2.46 9.04 4.82
CA THR A 131 -1.47 8.42 5.72
C THR A 131 -0.32 9.37 6.04
N PRO A 132 0.00 9.60 7.34
CA PRO A 132 1.11 10.43 7.75
C PRO A 132 2.47 9.80 7.42
N ILE A 133 3.37 10.60 6.87
CA ILE A 133 4.75 10.22 6.57
C ILE A 133 5.66 10.97 7.54
N PHE A 134 6.59 10.24 8.17
CA PHE A 134 7.55 10.77 9.13
C PHE A 134 8.91 11.06 8.51
N ASP A 135 9.30 10.29 7.47
CA ASP A 135 10.58 10.47 6.80
C ASP A 135 10.55 9.90 5.38
N ILE A 136 11.37 10.49 4.51
CA ILE A 136 11.58 10.07 3.12
C ILE A 136 13.08 9.91 2.93
N LYS A 137 13.53 8.73 2.50
CA LYS A 137 14.95 8.46 2.19
C LYS A 137 15.09 7.93 0.77
N PRO A 138 16.17 8.28 0.05
CA PRO A 138 16.45 7.64 -1.21
C PRO A 138 16.75 6.15 -1.00
N TYR A 139 16.30 5.31 -1.93
CA TYR A 139 16.71 3.91 -2.01
C TYR A 139 18.10 3.85 -2.64
N ILE A 140 19.04 3.21 -1.95
CA ILE A 140 20.44 3.11 -2.36
C ILE A 140 20.77 1.63 -2.67
N PRO A 141 20.83 1.21 -3.96
CA PRO A 141 20.92 -0.20 -4.34
C PRO A 141 22.06 -0.97 -3.67
N TYR A 142 23.22 -0.38 -3.52
CA TYR A 142 24.37 -1.06 -2.91
C TYR A 142 24.23 -1.26 -1.39
N GLY A 143 23.37 -0.49 -0.73
CA GLY A 143 23.14 -0.61 0.74
C GLY A 143 21.82 -1.28 1.09
N ASP A 144 20.80 -1.14 0.23
CA ASP A 144 19.44 -1.59 0.54
C ASP A 144 19.09 -2.94 -0.11
N CYS A 145 19.83 -3.38 -1.15
CA CYS A 145 19.57 -4.63 -1.84
C CYS A 145 20.47 -5.76 -1.29
N HIS A 146 19.84 -6.84 -0.85
CA HIS A 146 20.51 -8.07 -0.41
C HIS A 146 19.99 -9.24 -1.25
N PRO A 147 20.61 -9.54 -2.42
CA PRO A 147 20.11 -10.58 -3.34
C PRO A 147 20.09 -11.99 -2.75
N ASP A 148 20.91 -12.25 -1.73
CA ASP A 148 21.04 -13.52 -1.00
C ASP A 148 20.18 -13.58 0.27
N ALA A 149 19.35 -12.55 0.53
CA ALA A 149 18.48 -12.54 1.70
C ALA A 149 17.43 -13.65 1.66
N THR A 150 17.18 -14.29 2.81
CA THR A 150 16.09 -15.26 2.96
C THR A 150 14.85 -14.59 3.50
N GLY A 151 13.68 -14.91 2.92
CA GLY A 151 12.40 -14.31 3.28
C GLY A 151 11.67 -15.00 4.44
N GLY A 152 12.26 -16.02 5.07
CA GLY A 152 11.62 -16.77 6.14
C GLY A 152 10.31 -17.41 5.69
N PHE A 153 9.21 -17.22 6.45
CA PHE A 153 7.92 -17.82 6.09
C PHE A 153 7.34 -17.30 4.76
N THR A 154 7.84 -16.19 4.23
CA THR A 154 7.35 -15.64 2.96
C THR A 154 7.88 -16.40 1.75
N ASP A 155 8.99 -17.14 1.89
CA ASP A 155 9.56 -17.95 0.81
C ASP A 155 8.72 -19.21 0.52
N THR A 156 8.00 -19.69 1.55
CA THR A 156 7.13 -20.87 1.45
C THR A 156 5.65 -20.52 1.31
N ALA A 157 5.30 -19.26 1.43
CA ALA A 157 3.92 -18.82 1.33
C ALA A 157 3.51 -18.70 -0.14
N ASP A 158 2.43 -19.39 -0.51
CA ASP A 158 1.88 -19.33 -1.86
C ASP A 158 1.62 -17.88 -2.29
N SER A 159 2.27 -17.47 -3.37
CA SER A 159 1.95 -16.25 -4.09
C SER A 159 1.11 -16.64 -5.30
N TYR A 160 -0.20 -16.55 -5.19
CA TYR A 160 -1.10 -16.71 -6.32
C TYR A 160 -1.69 -15.37 -6.73
N LEU A 161 -2.01 -15.24 -8.00
CA LEU A 161 -2.79 -14.15 -8.54
C LEU A 161 -4.12 -14.72 -9.04
N LEU A 162 -5.20 -14.00 -8.80
CA LEU A 162 -6.50 -14.33 -9.37
C LEU A 162 -6.56 -13.88 -10.83
N GLU A 163 -7.20 -14.67 -11.67
CA GLU A 163 -7.66 -14.22 -12.99
C GLU A 163 -8.79 -13.22 -12.80
N VAL A 164 -8.64 -11.99 -13.29
CA VAL A 164 -9.64 -10.94 -13.14
C VAL A 164 -10.48 -10.84 -14.40
N ASP A 165 -11.76 -11.19 -14.27
CA ASP A 165 -12.79 -10.93 -15.27
C ASP A 165 -13.47 -9.60 -14.95
N PHE A 166 -13.08 -8.55 -15.68
CA PHE A 166 -13.63 -7.21 -15.52
C PHE A 166 -14.39 -6.84 -16.81
N PRO A 167 -15.72 -6.96 -16.84
CA PRO A 167 -16.51 -6.61 -18.01
C PRO A 167 -16.20 -5.19 -18.50
N LYS A 168 -16.01 -5.05 -19.81
CA LYS A 168 -15.56 -3.78 -20.41
C LYS A 168 -16.46 -2.60 -20.08
N GLU A 169 -17.77 -2.82 -20.07
CA GLU A 169 -18.77 -1.81 -19.70
C GLU A 169 -18.66 -1.33 -18.25
N LEU A 170 -18.20 -2.19 -17.33
CA LEU A 170 -17.93 -1.82 -15.94
C LEU A 170 -16.56 -1.16 -15.80
N LEU A 171 -15.55 -1.67 -16.51
CA LEU A 171 -14.20 -1.11 -16.49
C LEU A 171 -14.18 0.34 -17.02
N CYS A 172 -14.94 0.64 -18.08
CA CYS A 172 -15.05 1.98 -18.65
C CYS A 172 -15.71 3.01 -17.72
N LYS A 173 -16.30 2.59 -16.58
CA LYS A 173 -16.77 3.53 -15.55
C LYS A 173 -15.62 4.15 -14.76
N LEU A 174 -14.48 3.47 -14.69
CA LEU A 174 -13.26 3.99 -14.07
C LEU A 174 -12.51 4.90 -15.05
N PRO A 175 -11.86 5.97 -14.57
CA PRO A 175 -10.91 6.74 -15.36
C PRO A 175 -9.84 5.83 -15.99
N GLU A 176 -9.43 6.15 -17.22
CA GLU A 176 -8.53 5.30 -18.01
C GLU A 176 -7.22 5.02 -17.28
N ASP A 177 -6.66 6.02 -16.59
CA ASP A 177 -5.43 5.93 -15.79
C ASP A 177 -5.57 5.06 -14.53
N LYS A 178 -6.81 4.70 -14.13
CA LYS A 178 -7.10 3.86 -12.94
C LYS A 178 -7.43 2.40 -13.29
N GLN A 179 -7.71 2.10 -14.55
CA GLN A 179 -8.20 0.79 -14.96
C GLN A 179 -7.19 -0.33 -14.71
N LEU A 180 -5.94 -0.15 -15.13
CA LEU A 180 -4.89 -1.16 -14.92
C LEU A 180 -4.57 -1.35 -13.42
N ALA A 181 -4.54 -0.26 -12.66
CA ALA A 181 -4.34 -0.31 -11.22
C ALA A 181 -5.48 -1.10 -10.52
N ALA A 182 -6.74 -0.87 -10.90
CA ALA A 182 -7.89 -1.61 -10.37
C ALA A 182 -7.79 -3.13 -10.65
N ILE A 183 -7.43 -3.52 -11.87
CA ILE A 183 -7.20 -4.91 -12.24
C ILE A 183 -6.06 -5.51 -11.40
N GLY A 184 -4.95 -4.78 -11.28
CA GLY A 184 -3.80 -5.20 -10.46
C GLY A 184 -4.17 -5.41 -8.99
N VAL A 185 -4.92 -4.49 -8.38
CA VAL A 185 -5.42 -4.64 -6.99
C VAL A 185 -6.29 -5.88 -6.83
N LEU A 186 -7.22 -6.10 -7.76
CA LEU A 186 -8.14 -7.25 -7.70
C LEU A 186 -7.41 -8.58 -7.91
N SER A 187 -6.37 -8.61 -8.76
CA SER A 187 -5.59 -9.84 -9.00
C SER A 187 -4.84 -10.32 -7.76
N HIS A 188 -4.51 -9.41 -6.83
CA HIS A 188 -3.85 -9.75 -5.56
C HIS A 188 -4.80 -10.22 -4.45
N ASP A 189 -6.01 -10.63 -4.79
CA ASP A 189 -7.02 -11.16 -3.88
C ASP A 189 -7.25 -10.27 -2.64
N PRO A 190 -8.06 -9.22 -2.77
CA PRO A 190 -8.30 -8.29 -1.67
C PRO A 190 -9.17 -8.86 -0.55
N ARG A 191 -9.67 -10.11 -0.67
CA ARG A 191 -10.48 -10.75 0.38
C ARG A 191 -9.67 -11.00 1.65
N PRO A 192 -10.33 -10.97 2.82
CA PRO A 192 -9.73 -11.55 4.03
C PRO A 192 -9.40 -13.03 3.80
N SER A 193 -8.17 -13.45 4.09
CA SER A 193 -7.64 -14.80 3.78
C SER A 193 -8.42 -15.96 4.41
N TYR A 194 -9.24 -15.69 5.45
CA TYR A 194 -10.08 -16.67 6.12
C TYR A 194 -11.50 -16.77 5.51
N GLN A 195 -11.82 -15.97 4.49
CA GLN A 195 -13.12 -15.96 3.83
C GLN A 195 -12.97 -16.58 2.43
N LYS A 196 -13.50 -17.80 2.27
CA LYS A 196 -13.49 -18.53 0.99
C LYS A 196 -14.92 -18.88 0.53
N ASP A 197 -15.88 -17.98 0.77
CA ASP A 197 -17.26 -18.18 0.35
C ASP A 197 -17.41 -17.72 -1.11
N SER A 198 -17.67 -18.66 -2.02
CA SER A 198 -17.81 -18.42 -3.46
C SER A 198 -19.09 -17.67 -3.84
N GLU A 199 -20.10 -17.67 -2.99
CA GLU A 199 -21.37 -16.99 -3.27
C GLU A 199 -21.42 -15.57 -2.68
N ARG A 200 -20.40 -15.22 -1.87
CA ARG A 200 -20.34 -13.91 -1.24
C ARG A 200 -19.89 -12.83 -2.22
N ILE A 201 -20.61 -11.71 -2.18
CA ILE A 201 -20.21 -10.48 -2.84
C ILE A 201 -19.28 -9.69 -1.90
N TYR A 202 -18.12 -9.35 -2.40
CA TYR A 202 -17.13 -8.49 -1.74
C TYR A 202 -17.14 -7.12 -2.40
N GLY A 203 -16.68 -6.10 -1.70
CA GLY A 203 -16.51 -4.75 -2.24
C GLY A 203 -15.20 -4.11 -1.78
N ILE A 204 -14.58 -3.33 -2.64
CA ILE A 204 -13.47 -2.45 -2.30
C ILE A 204 -13.79 -1.03 -2.74
N SER A 205 -13.36 -0.04 -1.95
CA SER A 205 -13.38 1.35 -2.37
C SER A 205 -12.03 1.69 -3.00
N PHE A 206 -12.04 2.08 -4.28
CA PHE A 206 -10.86 2.41 -5.05
C PHE A 206 -11.13 3.60 -5.98
N ALA A 207 -10.27 4.62 -5.94
CA ALA A 207 -10.36 5.83 -6.78
C ALA A 207 -11.72 6.54 -6.72
N GLY A 208 -12.42 6.46 -5.57
CA GLY A 208 -13.75 7.06 -5.38
C GLY A 208 -14.92 6.17 -5.83
N PHE A 209 -14.66 4.98 -6.35
CA PHE A 209 -15.66 4.00 -6.75
C PHE A 209 -15.78 2.86 -5.76
N ASP A 210 -16.96 2.26 -5.66
CA ASP A 210 -17.19 0.98 -4.97
C ASP A 210 -17.23 -0.13 -6.01
N ILE A 211 -16.19 -1.00 -6.01
CA ILE A 211 -16.06 -2.12 -6.95
C ILE A 211 -16.50 -3.38 -6.24
N ARG A 212 -17.59 -4.00 -6.71
CA ARG A 212 -18.16 -5.23 -6.16
C ARG A 212 -17.79 -6.43 -7.01
N PHE A 213 -17.40 -7.52 -6.39
CA PHE A 213 -16.92 -8.71 -7.07
C PHE A 213 -17.25 -10.00 -6.31
N GLN A 214 -17.21 -11.10 -7.02
CA GLN A 214 -17.23 -12.47 -6.49
C GLN A 214 -15.95 -13.20 -6.87
N VAL A 215 -15.58 -14.22 -6.09
CA VAL A 215 -14.42 -15.06 -6.39
C VAL A 215 -14.84 -16.53 -6.32
N LYS A 216 -14.67 -17.23 -7.44
CA LYS A 216 -14.87 -18.67 -7.55
C LYS A 216 -13.55 -19.31 -7.96
N GLU A 217 -13.03 -20.20 -7.13
CA GLU A 217 -11.70 -20.82 -7.31
C GLU A 217 -10.62 -19.73 -7.41
N ASP A 218 -9.95 -19.64 -8.55
CA ASP A 218 -8.88 -18.68 -8.86
C ASP A 218 -9.34 -17.50 -9.74
N ARG A 219 -10.67 -17.40 -10.01
CA ARG A 219 -11.26 -16.34 -10.85
C ARG A 219 -12.06 -15.35 -10.03
N LEU A 220 -11.71 -14.07 -10.18
CA LEU A 220 -12.45 -12.93 -9.64
C LEU A 220 -13.27 -12.29 -10.76
N THR A 221 -14.59 -12.22 -10.60
CA THR A 221 -15.49 -11.56 -11.53
C THR A 221 -16.06 -10.29 -10.91
N VAL A 222 -15.85 -9.13 -11.57
CA VAL A 222 -16.46 -7.87 -11.17
C VAL A 222 -17.90 -7.85 -11.64
N ILE A 223 -18.83 -7.57 -10.72
CA ILE A 223 -20.25 -7.60 -10.96
C ILE A 223 -20.89 -6.21 -10.97
N GLU A 224 -20.28 -5.24 -10.30
CA GLU A 224 -20.82 -3.88 -10.20
C GLU A 224 -19.71 -2.86 -9.91
N VAL A 225 -19.84 -1.65 -10.46
CA VAL A 225 -19.03 -0.46 -10.15
C VAL A 225 -19.99 0.71 -9.95
N ILE A 226 -19.96 1.31 -8.76
CA ILE A 226 -20.83 2.42 -8.31
C ILE A 226 -19.99 3.65 -8.05
#